data_aaea56714c3ee3a8d53135b88ad09525
#
_entry.id   aaea56714c3ee3a8d53135b88ad09525
#
_cell.length_a   1.000
_cell.length_b   1.000
_cell.length_c   1.000
_cell.angle_alpha   90.00
_cell.angle_beta   90.00
_cell.angle_gamma   90.00
#
_symmetry.space_group_name_H-M   'P 1'
#
loop_
_entity.id
_entity.type
_entity.pdbx_description
1 polymer ?
#
loop_
_entity_poly.entity_id
_entity_poly.type
_entity_poly.pdbx_seq_one_letter_code
_entity_poly.pdbx_strand_id
1 'polypeptide(L)'
;MQQIQGPAFAKAILRPLGLADAKESLEAKLSRIPPVEALADLPHGTAVWVRADLDVEDRDGVIGDDPRLSGLHETLEYGRSRGWRMLLIGHRGRKPDQTLEYVYQRLRAIEPGAGPFIRDWFDERLSELSGTALKAAQALPPGGFLMFENLRRYGFETRLWKAKADEVAALAEGLERTARAFRKAATAYVNDAIAASNKDFSSAVLPLVMDRTALGTFTRSELAEHVVRAREAGLVSFSGLKLDKLSDLHGIVKRGRVEMILSGGSLAMALRKAEGEMRGAEASIGAAEDLKRAEEKTYVPREAVERARRLLEDAKEARVRVLLPVDFVLDDGKVSAEIPADRLQCDVGPKTRKLYDAEALAWAKGTKRKVAFHNGVMGKFEDKTYAGGTEAIVRTLKRLQAAGVAVYVGGGEGRAALERYGKLSDVTHAFTAGGTILKCLADQPLPFVEALAEQSKPA
;
A
#
# COMPACT_ATOMS: atom_id res chain seq x y z
N MET A 1 1.55 25.98 29.30
CA MET A 1 1.26 24.83 28.42
C MET A 1 -0.11 25.08 27.82
N GLN A 2 -0.16 25.49 26.55
CA GLN A 2 -1.44 25.69 25.86
C GLN A 2 -2.14 24.34 25.75
N GLN A 3 -3.36 24.25 26.30
CA GLN A 3 -4.27 23.16 26.05
C GLN A 3 -4.54 23.11 24.55
N ILE A 4 -4.13 22.02 23.90
CA ILE A 4 -4.63 21.73 22.55
C ILE A 4 -6.13 21.56 22.71
N GLN A 5 -6.93 22.43 22.08
CA GLN A 5 -8.38 22.47 22.31
C GLN A 5 -9.03 21.18 21.82
N GLY A 6 -9.77 20.48 22.70
CA GLY A 6 -10.47 19.23 22.43
C GLY A 6 -11.31 19.20 21.15
N PRO A 7 -11.97 20.30 20.72
CA PRO A 7 -12.67 20.37 19.45
C PRO A 7 -11.79 20.24 18.21
N ALA A 8 -10.54 20.75 18.25
CA ALA A 8 -9.61 20.65 17.13
C ALA A 8 -9.12 19.21 16.97
N PHE A 9 -8.82 18.52 18.04
CA PHE A 9 -8.40 17.13 18.02
C PHE A 9 -9.52 16.20 17.55
N ALA A 10 -10.76 16.37 18.08
CA ALA A 10 -11.92 15.60 17.65
C ALA A 10 -12.25 15.81 16.15
N LYS A 11 -12.16 17.06 15.65
CA LYS A 11 -12.34 17.39 14.25
C LYS A 11 -11.24 16.75 13.39
N ALA A 12 -10.02 16.73 13.89
CA ALA A 12 -8.90 16.12 13.19
C ALA A 12 -8.99 14.57 13.16
N ILE A 13 -9.59 13.93 14.16
CA ILE A 13 -9.85 12.48 14.14
C ILE A 13 -11.09 12.16 13.30
N LEU A 14 -12.20 12.87 13.49
CA LEU A 14 -13.47 12.53 12.88
C LEU A 14 -13.48 12.74 11.36
N ARG A 15 -12.79 13.78 10.87
CA ARG A 15 -12.67 14.03 9.43
C ARG A 15 -11.91 12.94 8.70
N PRO A 16 -10.77 12.43 9.19
CA PRO A 16 -10.08 11.31 8.54
C PRO A 16 -10.90 10.01 8.49
N LEU A 17 -11.85 9.85 9.37
CA LEU A 17 -12.72 8.67 9.36
C LEU A 17 -13.90 8.80 8.41
N GLY A 18 -14.36 10.01 8.21
CA GLY A 18 -15.41 10.36 7.24
C GLY A 18 -14.85 11.06 6.01
N LEU A 19 -13.56 11.38 6.01
CA LEU A 19 -12.83 12.08 4.96
C LEU A 19 -12.77 13.59 5.21
N ALA A 20 -11.63 14.01 5.61
CA ALA A 20 -11.18 15.38 5.46
C ALA A 20 -11.49 15.89 4.04
N ASP A 21 -11.47 17.17 3.85
CA ASP A 21 -11.78 17.85 2.61
C ASP A 21 -11.55 16.98 1.34
N ALA A 22 -12.55 16.14 1.02
CA ALA A 22 -12.53 15.19 -0.11
C ALA A 22 -12.30 15.87 -1.48
N LYS A 23 -12.26 17.20 -1.49
CA LYS A 23 -12.01 18.04 -2.67
C LYS A 23 -10.52 18.35 -2.88
N GLU A 24 -9.66 18.17 -1.87
CA GLU A 24 -8.24 18.47 -2.00
C GLU A 24 -7.50 17.27 -2.60
N SER A 25 -6.74 17.51 -3.68
CA SER A 25 -5.99 16.47 -4.37
C SER A 25 -4.82 15.94 -3.52
N LEU A 26 -4.37 14.72 -3.81
CA LEU A 26 -3.19 14.15 -3.16
C LEU A 26 -1.96 15.05 -3.33
N GLU A 27 -1.78 15.60 -4.53
CA GLU A 27 -0.67 16.49 -4.88
C GLU A 27 -0.68 17.77 -4.02
N ALA A 28 -1.84 18.39 -3.83
CA ALA A 28 -1.98 19.57 -2.98
C ALA A 28 -1.66 19.26 -1.51
N LYS A 29 -2.10 18.12 -1.00
CA LYS A 29 -1.75 17.67 0.36
C LYS A 29 -0.25 17.43 0.50
N LEU A 30 0.37 16.71 -0.45
CA LEU A 30 1.80 16.40 -0.44
C LEU A 30 2.67 17.67 -0.53
N SER A 31 2.23 18.69 -1.27
CA SER A 31 2.96 19.97 -1.35
C SER A 31 2.99 20.74 -0.01
N ARG A 32 2.01 20.51 0.84
CA ARG A 32 1.92 21.16 2.17
C ARG A 32 2.65 20.38 3.25
N ILE A 33 2.71 19.04 3.15
CA ILE A 33 3.38 18.23 4.17
C ILE A 33 4.90 18.44 4.10
N PRO A 34 5.54 18.84 5.21
CA PRO A 34 6.98 19.06 5.22
C PRO A 34 7.77 17.80 4.92
N PRO A 35 8.85 17.89 4.15
CA PRO A 35 9.84 16.82 4.06
C PRO A 35 10.67 16.75 5.35
N VAL A 36 11.41 15.65 5.55
CA VAL A 36 12.25 15.46 6.75
C VAL A 36 13.28 16.59 6.93
N GLU A 37 13.75 17.19 5.85
CA GLU A 37 14.69 18.31 5.83
C GLU A 37 14.13 19.58 6.48
N ALA A 38 12.81 19.74 6.50
CA ALA A 38 12.16 20.87 7.17
C ALA A 38 12.29 20.81 8.71
N LEU A 39 12.80 19.72 9.25
CA LEU A 39 13.13 19.56 10.67
C LEU A 39 14.61 19.85 10.99
N ALA A 40 15.35 20.45 10.08
CA ALA A 40 16.78 20.72 10.22
C ALA A 40 17.14 21.64 11.40
N ASP A 41 16.21 22.47 11.83
CA ASP A 41 16.34 23.42 12.94
C ASP A 41 16.10 22.81 14.33
N LEU A 42 15.73 21.53 14.41
CA LEU A 42 15.60 20.85 15.70
C LEU A 42 16.96 20.81 16.42
N PRO A 43 17.01 21.15 17.72
CA PRO A 43 18.25 21.10 18.50
C PRO A 43 18.92 19.72 18.45
N HIS A 44 20.24 19.72 18.47
CA HIS A 44 21.02 18.49 18.63
C HIS A 44 20.60 17.73 19.90
N GLY A 45 20.41 16.41 19.81
CA GLY A 45 19.89 15.58 20.89
C GLY A 45 18.36 15.59 21.04
N THR A 46 17.62 16.25 20.15
CA THR A 46 16.15 16.18 20.15
C THR A 46 15.66 14.76 19.89
N ALA A 47 14.70 14.30 20.70
CA ALA A 47 14.03 13.03 20.47
C ALA A 47 12.98 13.19 19.34
N VAL A 48 12.95 12.24 18.41
CA VAL A 48 12.05 12.23 17.25
C VAL A 48 11.40 10.86 17.10
N TRP A 49 10.08 10.80 17.09
CA TRP A 49 9.36 9.60 16.72
C TRP A 49 9.52 9.33 15.23
N VAL A 50 9.91 8.12 14.86
CA VAL A 50 9.98 7.68 13.47
C VAL A 50 9.05 6.49 13.29
N ARG A 51 7.94 6.69 12.55
CA ARG A 51 7.06 5.61 12.12
C ARG A 51 7.68 4.94 10.92
N ALA A 52 8.33 3.82 11.17
CA ALA A 52 9.05 3.05 10.17
C ALA A 52 8.20 1.94 9.55
N ASP A 53 8.45 1.59 8.29
CA ASP A 53 7.82 0.46 7.59
C ASP A 53 8.58 -0.83 7.93
N LEU A 54 8.12 -1.51 8.98
CA LEU A 54 8.76 -2.69 9.57
C LEU A 54 7.99 -4.00 9.28
N ASP A 55 6.97 -3.94 8.41
CA ASP A 55 6.15 -5.10 8.05
C ASP A 55 6.85 -5.97 6.99
N VAL A 56 7.98 -6.52 7.37
CA VAL A 56 8.81 -7.41 6.54
C VAL A 56 8.67 -8.85 6.96
N GLU A 57 8.75 -9.77 6.00
CA GLU A 57 8.66 -11.20 6.25
C GLU A 57 10.03 -11.77 6.65
N ASP A 58 10.02 -12.74 7.55
CA ASP A 58 11.20 -13.57 7.84
C ASP A 58 11.05 -14.98 7.26
N ARG A 59 12.21 -15.61 7.07
CA ARG A 59 12.29 -17.05 6.83
C ARG A 59 13.10 -17.64 7.98
N ASP A 60 12.43 -18.43 8.81
CA ASP A 60 13.03 -19.05 10.00
C ASP A 60 13.75 -18.05 10.92
N GLY A 61 13.14 -16.89 11.13
CA GLY A 61 13.69 -15.83 11.99
C GLY A 61 14.77 -14.96 11.33
N VAL A 62 15.03 -15.14 10.04
CA VAL A 62 16.03 -14.36 9.30
C VAL A 62 15.34 -13.39 8.34
N ILE A 63 15.60 -12.12 8.50
CA ILE A 63 15.19 -11.08 7.55
C ILE A 63 16.27 -10.93 6.47
N GLY A 64 15.89 -11.12 5.21
CA GLY A 64 16.74 -10.88 4.05
C GLY A 64 16.85 -9.40 3.67
N ASP A 65 17.30 -9.13 2.47
CA ASP A 65 17.23 -7.79 1.90
C ASP A 65 15.77 -7.45 1.61
N ASP A 66 15.29 -6.38 2.22
CA ASP A 66 13.94 -5.86 2.05
C ASP A 66 14.01 -4.36 1.71
N PRO A 67 13.36 -3.94 0.62
CA PRO A 67 13.40 -2.55 0.17
C PRO A 67 12.77 -1.56 1.16
N ARG A 68 11.91 -2.02 2.08
CA ARG A 68 11.33 -1.16 3.12
C ARG A 68 12.40 -0.78 4.16
N LEU A 69 13.23 -1.75 4.57
CA LEU A 69 14.33 -1.48 5.50
C LEU A 69 15.42 -0.65 4.83
N SER A 70 15.74 -0.95 3.56
CA SER A 70 16.70 -0.15 2.79
C SER A 70 16.20 1.28 2.55
N GLY A 71 14.90 1.45 2.31
CA GLY A 71 14.28 2.78 2.15
C GLY A 71 14.33 3.64 3.40
N LEU A 72 14.30 3.02 4.59
CA LEU A 72 14.41 3.75 5.86
C LEU A 72 15.81 4.35 6.09
N HIS A 73 16.84 3.83 5.42
CA HIS A 73 18.24 4.24 5.59
C HIS A 73 18.43 5.75 5.48
N GLU A 74 17.92 6.38 4.44
CA GLU A 74 18.11 7.82 4.19
C GLU A 74 17.51 8.68 5.30
N THR A 75 16.33 8.32 5.81
CA THR A 75 15.71 9.02 6.95
C THR A 75 16.53 8.84 8.24
N LEU A 76 17.06 7.63 8.50
CA LEU A 76 17.92 7.39 9.67
C LEU A 76 19.27 8.11 9.53
N GLU A 77 19.87 8.13 8.35
CA GLU A 77 21.13 8.84 8.10
C GLU A 77 20.95 10.35 8.27
N TYR A 78 19.84 10.90 7.73
CA TYR A 78 19.51 12.30 7.97
C TYR A 78 19.38 12.61 9.46
N GLY A 79 18.59 11.85 10.21
CA GLY A 79 18.43 12.02 11.65
C GLY A 79 19.75 11.90 12.40
N ARG A 80 20.62 10.97 12.01
CA ARG A 80 21.96 10.78 12.56
C ARG A 80 22.85 12.02 12.32
N SER A 81 22.86 12.53 11.09
CA SER A 81 23.62 13.72 10.72
C SER A 81 23.19 14.98 11.49
N ARG A 82 21.92 15.03 11.91
CA ARG A 82 21.35 16.13 12.72
C ARG A 82 21.49 15.87 14.23
N GLY A 83 22.04 14.72 14.62
CA GLY A 83 22.17 14.34 16.02
C GLY A 83 20.85 14.07 16.72
N TRP A 84 19.82 13.63 16.03
CA TRP A 84 18.55 13.27 16.66
C TRP A 84 18.65 11.98 17.46
N ARG A 85 17.80 11.82 18.47
CA ARG A 85 17.53 10.56 19.16
C ARG A 85 16.28 9.94 18.51
N MET A 86 16.45 8.94 17.67
CA MET A 86 15.35 8.40 16.86
C MET A 86 14.65 7.26 17.60
N LEU A 87 13.35 7.43 17.84
CA LEU A 87 12.49 6.49 18.54
C LEU A 87 11.64 5.74 17.50
N LEU A 88 12.12 4.56 17.07
CA LEU A 88 11.47 3.80 16.00
C LEU A 88 10.26 3.05 16.52
N ILE A 89 9.11 3.28 15.88
CA ILE A 89 7.86 2.56 16.08
C ILE A 89 7.37 1.98 14.77
N GLY A 90 6.75 0.81 14.82
CA GLY A 90 6.24 0.15 13.64
C GLY A 90 5.38 -1.05 13.97
N HIS A 91 4.89 -1.72 12.94
CA HIS A 91 4.18 -2.97 13.11
C HIS A 91 4.74 -4.05 12.19
N ARG A 92 4.48 -5.30 12.56
CA ARG A 92 4.72 -6.48 11.74
C ARG A 92 3.51 -7.40 11.79
N GLY A 93 3.08 -7.85 10.61
CA GLY A 93 1.96 -8.76 10.47
C GLY A 93 0.64 -8.19 10.98
N ARG A 94 -0.35 -9.07 11.13
CA ARG A 94 -1.69 -8.70 11.60
C ARG A 94 -2.00 -9.17 13.04
N LYS A 95 -1.19 -10.08 13.56
CA LYS A 95 -1.38 -10.66 14.88
C LYS A 95 -0.52 -9.94 15.92
N PRO A 96 -1.01 -9.76 17.16
CA PRO A 96 -0.30 -9.04 18.20
C PRO A 96 0.96 -9.77 18.71
N ASP A 97 1.07 -11.07 18.48
CA ASP A 97 2.20 -11.93 18.90
C ASP A 97 3.39 -11.92 17.92
N GLN A 98 3.24 -11.30 16.75
CA GLN A 98 4.32 -11.18 15.77
C GLN A 98 5.36 -10.14 16.24
N THR A 99 6.53 -10.62 16.67
CA THR A 99 7.60 -9.77 17.20
C THR A 99 8.35 -9.01 16.12
N LEU A 100 8.80 -7.80 16.43
CA LEU A 100 9.74 -7.00 15.63
C LEU A 100 11.22 -7.34 15.91
N GLU A 101 11.52 -8.27 16.82
CA GLU A 101 12.89 -8.56 17.21
C GLU A 101 13.80 -8.95 16.04
N TYR A 102 13.31 -9.79 15.11
CA TYR A 102 14.06 -10.18 13.92
C TYR A 102 14.38 -8.98 13.01
N VAL A 103 13.41 -8.07 12.89
CA VAL A 103 13.58 -6.80 12.14
C VAL A 103 14.62 -5.93 12.82
N TYR A 104 14.56 -5.80 14.16
CA TYR A 104 15.56 -5.08 14.92
C TYR A 104 16.97 -5.67 14.76
N GLN A 105 17.12 -6.99 14.78
CA GLN A 105 18.43 -7.63 14.57
C GLN A 105 18.97 -7.31 13.16
N ARG A 106 18.13 -7.31 12.14
CA ARG A 106 18.52 -6.91 10.78
C ARG A 106 18.91 -5.43 10.72
N LEU A 107 18.08 -4.52 11.25
CA LEU A 107 18.39 -3.10 11.28
C LEU A 107 19.70 -2.81 12.03
N ARG A 108 19.90 -3.44 13.19
CA ARG A 108 21.14 -3.33 13.96
C ARG A 108 22.39 -3.75 13.17
N ALA A 109 22.24 -4.70 12.26
CA ALA A 109 23.36 -5.20 11.43
C ALA A 109 23.68 -4.27 10.24
N ILE A 110 22.70 -3.50 9.75
CA ILE A 110 22.88 -2.65 8.55
C ILE A 110 22.96 -1.16 8.88
N GLU A 111 22.45 -0.72 10.05
CA GLU A 111 22.41 0.68 10.44
C GLU A 111 23.30 0.96 11.67
N PRO A 112 24.20 1.93 11.60
CA PRO A 112 24.99 2.33 12.75
C PRO A 112 24.15 3.09 13.79
N GLY A 113 24.60 3.07 15.05
CA GLY A 113 23.96 3.82 16.14
C GLY A 113 22.76 3.12 16.78
N ALA A 114 22.63 1.78 16.59
CA ALA A 114 21.56 1.00 17.21
C ALA A 114 21.68 0.99 18.74
N GLY A 115 20.68 1.54 19.41
CA GLY A 115 20.41 1.42 20.84
C GLY A 115 19.61 0.14 21.15
N PRO A 116 18.92 0.06 22.30
CA PRO A 116 18.21 -1.13 22.71
C PRO A 116 16.91 -1.39 21.92
N PHE A 117 16.49 -2.66 21.92
CA PHE A 117 15.14 -3.08 21.56
C PHE A 117 14.29 -3.15 22.84
N ILE A 118 13.15 -2.45 22.88
CA ILE A 118 12.30 -2.34 24.07
C ILE A 118 11.01 -3.12 23.87
N ARG A 119 10.86 -4.24 24.60
CA ARG A 119 9.72 -5.15 24.46
C ARG A 119 8.46 -4.63 25.12
N ASP A 120 8.51 -4.33 26.41
CA ASP A 120 7.37 -3.89 27.22
C ASP A 120 7.47 -2.39 27.47
N TRP A 121 7.01 -1.63 26.49
CA TRP A 121 7.27 -0.19 26.41
C TRP A 121 6.07 0.71 26.70
N PHE A 122 4.84 0.14 26.76
CA PHE A 122 3.63 0.91 26.99
C PHE A 122 2.69 0.20 27.97
N ASP A 123 2.13 0.92 28.93
CA ASP A 123 1.07 0.47 29.83
C ASP A 123 -0.29 1.00 29.31
N GLU A 124 -1.12 0.13 28.73
CA GLU A 124 -2.42 0.52 28.18
C GLU A 124 -3.42 0.96 29.24
N ARG A 125 -3.33 0.44 30.48
CA ARG A 125 -4.25 0.81 31.57
C ARG A 125 -4.02 2.23 32.02
N LEU A 126 -2.77 2.65 32.11
CA LEU A 126 -2.37 4.01 32.48
C LEU A 126 -2.33 4.93 31.26
N SER A 127 -2.32 4.39 30.05
CA SER A 127 -2.03 5.11 28.80
C SER A 127 -0.70 5.87 28.89
N GLU A 128 0.37 5.19 29.32
CA GLU A 128 1.68 5.79 29.53
C GLU A 128 2.81 4.91 28.98
N LEU A 129 3.90 5.57 28.58
CA LEU A 129 5.15 4.89 28.27
C LEU A 129 5.73 4.29 29.56
N SER A 130 6.26 3.07 29.49
CA SER A 130 6.91 2.46 30.64
C SER A 130 8.13 3.25 31.08
N GLY A 131 8.46 3.18 32.36
CA GLY A 131 9.67 3.80 32.88
C GLY A 131 10.94 3.34 32.19
N THR A 132 11.00 2.09 31.76
CA THR A 132 12.08 1.54 30.93
C THR A 132 12.19 2.22 29.59
N ALA A 133 11.06 2.42 28.90
CA ALA A 133 11.01 3.11 27.61
C ALA A 133 11.50 4.56 27.72
N LEU A 134 11.02 5.30 28.73
CA LEU A 134 11.42 6.69 28.96
C LEU A 134 12.91 6.81 29.29
N LYS A 135 13.44 5.97 30.19
CA LYS A 135 14.87 5.93 30.51
C LYS A 135 15.75 5.61 29.33
N ALA A 136 15.33 4.63 28.50
CA ALA A 136 16.06 4.25 27.28
C ALA A 136 16.08 5.39 26.24
N ALA A 137 14.96 6.08 26.03
CA ALA A 137 14.88 7.24 25.14
C ALA A 137 15.78 8.40 25.61
N GLN A 138 15.82 8.66 26.92
CA GLN A 138 16.69 9.70 27.52
C GLN A 138 18.17 9.34 27.43
N ALA A 139 18.52 8.07 27.62
CA ALA A 139 19.91 7.60 27.61
C ALA A 139 20.46 7.37 26.17
N LEU A 140 19.61 7.41 25.17
CA LEU A 140 20.03 7.21 23.79
C LEU A 140 21.00 8.34 23.38
N PRO A 141 22.21 8.03 22.88
CA PRO A 141 23.13 9.08 22.42
C PRO A 141 22.57 9.81 21.19
N PRO A 142 22.94 11.09 21.02
CA PRO A 142 22.62 11.82 19.78
C PRO A 142 23.11 11.08 18.53
N GLY A 143 22.27 11.03 17.49
CA GLY A 143 22.52 10.27 16.28
C GLY A 143 22.17 8.78 16.37
N GLY A 144 21.81 8.29 17.56
CA GLY A 144 21.39 6.91 17.77
C GLY A 144 19.91 6.68 17.49
N PHE A 145 19.52 5.40 17.34
CA PHE A 145 18.13 4.99 17.32
C PHE A 145 17.88 3.83 18.31
N LEU A 146 16.68 3.78 18.87
CA LEU A 146 16.16 2.60 19.55
C LEU A 146 14.89 2.14 18.87
N MET A 147 14.49 0.89 19.07
CA MET A 147 13.29 0.35 18.46
C MET A 147 12.36 -0.27 19.51
N PHE A 148 11.09 0.04 19.39
CA PHE A 148 10.04 -0.53 20.22
C PHE A 148 9.42 -1.77 19.59
N GLU A 149 8.93 -2.69 20.43
CA GLU A 149 8.19 -3.86 20.01
C GLU A 149 6.87 -3.47 19.31
N ASN A 150 6.35 -4.38 18.50
CA ASN A 150 5.22 -4.26 17.61
C ASN A 150 4.04 -3.48 18.21
N LEU A 151 3.70 -2.36 17.58
CA LEU A 151 2.55 -1.53 17.96
C LEU A 151 1.23 -2.31 18.02
N ARG A 152 1.07 -3.34 17.18
CA ARG A 152 -0.14 -4.18 17.14
C ARG A 152 -0.33 -5.09 18.34
N ARG A 153 0.63 -5.16 19.26
CA ARG A 153 0.44 -5.75 20.58
C ARG A 153 -0.53 -4.95 21.44
N TYR A 154 -0.73 -3.69 21.12
CA TYR A 154 -1.54 -2.75 21.90
C TYR A 154 -2.85 -2.43 21.16
N GLY A 155 -3.96 -2.50 21.89
CA GLY A 155 -5.30 -2.31 21.35
C GLY A 155 -5.55 -0.92 20.78
N PHE A 156 -4.84 0.11 21.28
CA PHE A 156 -4.99 1.47 20.78
C PHE A 156 -4.61 1.58 19.30
N GLU A 157 -3.61 0.81 18.81
CA GLU A 157 -3.10 0.93 17.44
C GLU A 157 -4.16 0.63 16.38
N THR A 158 -4.98 -0.38 16.63
CA THR A 158 -5.97 -0.88 15.65
C THR A 158 -7.40 -0.46 15.93
N ARG A 159 -7.63 0.29 17.01
CA ARG A 159 -8.97 0.61 17.53
C ARG A 159 -9.86 1.33 16.52
N LEU A 160 -9.28 2.11 15.62
CA LEU A 160 -10.00 2.86 14.59
C LEU A 160 -10.28 2.07 13.30
N TRP A 161 -9.75 0.85 13.13
CA TRP A 161 -9.86 0.14 11.85
C TRP A 161 -11.30 -0.11 11.40
N LYS A 162 -12.15 -0.50 12.35
CA LYS A 162 -13.57 -0.84 12.11
C LYS A 162 -14.52 0.17 12.74
N ALA A 163 -13.99 1.22 13.38
CA ALA A 163 -14.82 2.19 14.08
C ALA A 163 -15.70 2.97 13.11
N LYS A 164 -16.97 3.09 13.44
CA LYS A 164 -17.93 3.98 12.77
C LYS A 164 -17.74 5.40 13.26
N ALA A 165 -18.28 6.37 12.55
CA ALA A 165 -18.09 7.79 12.86
C ALA A 165 -18.56 8.18 14.29
N ASP A 166 -19.66 7.63 14.75
CA ASP A 166 -20.21 7.81 16.09
C ASP A 166 -19.32 7.17 17.18
N GLU A 167 -18.77 6.00 16.90
CA GLU A 167 -17.84 5.30 17.81
C GLU A 167 -16.52 6.08 17.96
N VAL A 168 -16.03 6.74 16.92
CA VAL A 168 -14.80 7.53 16.98
C VAL A 168 -14.92 8.68 17.97
N ALA A 169 -16.06 9.35 18.03
CA ALA A 169 -16.31 10.41 18.99
C ALA A 169 -16.15 9.93 20.44
N ALA A 170 -16.63 8.72 20.74
CA ALA A 170 -16.50 8.10 22.06
C ALA A 170 -15.05 7.67 22.37
N LEU A 171 -14.27 7.34 21.35
CA LEU A 171 -12.86 6.95 21.50
C LEU A 171 -11.89 8.13 21.61
N ALA A 172 -12.29 9.33 21.20
CA ALA A 172 -11.41 10.49 20.98
C ALA A 172 -10.60 10.85 22.26
N GLU A 173 -11.26 10.91 23.43
CA GLU A 173 -10.56 11.25 24.69
C GLU A 173 -9.48 10.23 25.07
N GLY A 174 -9.77 8.93 24.93
CA GLY A 174 -8.80 7.86 25.19
C GLY A 174 -7.62 7.90 24.24
N LEU A 175 -7.88 8.14 22.94
CA LEU A 175 -6.86 8.26 21.91
C LEU A 175 -5.98 9.51 22.13
N GLU A 176 -6.59 10.63 22.51
CA GLU A 176 -5.86 11.85 22.85
C GLU A 176 -4.93 11.64 24.06
N ARG A 177 -5.41 11.00 25.12
CA ARG A 177 -4.61 10.66 26.30
C ARG A 177 -3.40 9.81 25.92
N THR A 178 -3.60 8.77 25.10
CA THR A 178 -2.52 7.93 24.57
C THR A 178 -1.53 8.76 23.75
N ALA A 179 -2.01 9.59 22.82
CA ALA A 179 -1.14 10.43 21.99
C ALA A 179 -0.30 11.43 22.82
N ARG A 180 -0.89 12.01 23.86
CA ARG A 180 -0.17 12.88 24.81
C ARG A 180 0.93 12.14 25.57
N ALA A 181 0.79 10.86 25.87
CA ALA A 181 1.85 10.05 26.48
C ALA A 181 3.06 9.94 25.54
N PHE A 182 2.85 9.71 24.25
CA PHE A 182 3.92 9.73 23.25
C PHE A 182 4.60 11.11 23.16
N ARG A 183 3.79 12.17 23.16
CA ARG A 183 4.30 13.54 23.10
C ARG A 183 5.20 13.92 24.29
N LYS A 184 5.02 13.31 25.47
CA LYS A 184 5.92 13.51 26.62
C LYS A 184 7.35 13.03 26.32
N ALA A 185 7.53 12.02 25.48
CA ALA A 185 8.86 11.50 25.13
C ALA A 185 9.50 12.27 23.97
N ALA A 186 8.72 12.70 22.99
CA ALA A 186 9.18 13.50 21.85
C ALA A 186 8.03 14.30 21.24
N THR A 187 8.32 15.52 20.78
CA THR A 187 7.34 16.44 20.18
C THR A 187 7.47 16.53 18.66
N ALA A 188 8.48 15.87 18.09
CA ALA A 188 8.68 15.77 16.66
C ALA A 188 8.38 14.35 16.16
N TYR A 189 7.85 14.25 14.93
CA TYR A 189 7.41 13.00 14.33
C TYR A 189 7.70 12.97 12.83
N VAL A 190 8.24 11.83 12.38
CA VAL A 190 8.47 11.52 10.96
C VAL A 190 7.70 10.26 10.59
N ASN A 191 6.93 10.30 9.50
CA ASN A 191 6.30 9.11 8.94
C ASN A 191 7.09 8.63 7.73
N ASP A 192 7.72 7.46 7.86
CA ASP A 192 8.41 6.78 6.77
C ASP A 192 7.90 5.35 6.57
N ALA A 193 6.57 5.20 6.62
CA ALA A 193 5.89 3.91 6.53
C ALA A 193 4.73 3.97 5.54
N ILE A 194 5.05 3.95 4.25
CA ILE A 194 4.05 4.02 3.19
C ILE A 194 3.03 2.87 3.24
N ALA A 195 3.41 1.68 3.68
CA ALA A 195 2.49 0.55 3.80
C ALA A 195 1.48 0.68 4.95
N ALA A 196 1.73 1.56 5.93
CA ALA A 196 0.82 1.82 7.06
C ALA A 196 -0.35 2.75 6.67
N SER A 197 -1.13 2.35 5.68
CA SER A 197 -2.23 3.13 5.11
C SER A 197 -3.61 2.81 5.69
N ASN A 198 -3.67 2.09 6.80
CA ASN A 198 -4.90 1.88 7.56
C ASN A 198 -5.11 3.04 8.55
N LYS A 199 -6.23 2.99 9.28
CA LYS A 199 -6.54 3.93 10.37
C LYS A 199 -5.75 3.56 11.64
N ASP A 200 -4.42 3.36 11.50
CA ASP A 200 -3.53 3.06 12.61
C ASP A 200 -3.37 4.30 13.50
N PHE A 201 -3.44 4.12 14.83
CA PHE A 201 -3.23 5.22 15.76
C PHE A 201 -1.91 5.95 15.51
N SER A 202 -0.83 5.18 15.34
CA SER A 202 0.51 5.74 15.14
C SER A 202 0.64 6.60 13.87
N SER A 203 -0.19 6.35 12.86
CA SER A 203 -0.16 7.05 11.56
C SER A 203 -1.23 8.13 11.42
N ALA A 204 -2.44 7.90 11.99
CA ALA A 204 -3.59 8.77 11.78
C ALA A 204 -3.89 9.71 12.97
N VAL A 205 -3.48 9.35 14.18
CA VAL A 205 -3.79 10.09 15.40
C VAL A 205 -2.56 10.75 16.00
N LEU A 206 -1.48 10.00 16.13
CA LEU A 206 -0.25 10.47 16.78
C LEU A 206 0.31 11.77 16.17
N PRO A 207 0.37 11.94 14.83
CA PRO A 207 0.87 13.18 14.23
C PRO A 207 0.08 14.42 14.68
N LEU A 208 -1.23 14.27 14.96
CA LEU A 208 -2.12 15.40 15.27
C LEU A 208 -1.81 16.12 16.58
N VAL A 209 -1.00 15.52 17.46
CA VAL A 209 -0.60 16.11 18.74
C VAL A 209 0.87 16.53 18.76
N MET A 210 1.59 16.36 17.67
CA MET A 210 3.02 16.70 17.59
C MET A 210 3.21 18.17 17.19
N ASP A 211 4.30 18.78 17.66
CA ASP A 211 4.64 20.17 17.32
C ASP A 211 5.19 20.28 15.91
N ARG A 212 5.97 19.28 15.52
CA ARG A 212 6.64 19.22 14.21
C ARG A 212 6.44 17.84 13.59
N THR A 213 5.98 17.84 12.35
CA THR A 213 5.76 16.60 11.60
C THR A 213 6.39 16.68 10.22
N ALA A 214 6.83 15.52 9.68
CA ALA A 214 7.35 15.44 8.33
C ALA A 214 7.08 14.06 7.71
N LEU A 215 7.16 13.99 6.37
CA LEU A 215 7.36 12.71 5.67
C LEU A 215 8.84 12.37 5.65
N GLY A 216 9.15 11.10 5.92
CA GLY A 216 10.48 10.54 5.71
C GLY A 216 10.82 10.47 4.21
N THR A 217 12.10 10.35 3.91
CA THR A 217 12.63 10.43 2.54
C THR A 217 12.00 9.38 1.62
N PHE A 218 11.95 8.13 2.08
CA PHE A 218 11.40 7.03 1.27
C PHE A 218 9.91 7.22 0.96
N THR A 219 9.08 7.45 1.99
CA THR A 219 7.64 7.64 1.79
C THR A 219 7.34 8.87 0.92
N ARG A 220 8.14 9.93 1.05
CA ARG A 220 8.00 11.13 0.23
C ARG A 220 8.31 10.85 -1.24
N SER A 221 9.43 10.17 -1.53
CA SER A 221 9.79 9.81 -2.90
C SER A 221 8.74 8.89 -3.54
N GLU A 222 8.30 7.85 -2.82
CA GLU A 222 7.24 6.96 -3.29
C GLU A 222 5.96 7.73 -3.67
N LEU A 223 5.51 8.65 -2.81
CA LEU A 223 4.27 9.38 -3.03
C LEU A 223 4.41 10.54 -4.03
N ALA A 224 5.36 11.46 -3.81
CA ALA A 224 5.44 12.71 -4.55
C ALA A 224 6.06 12.55 -5.94
N GLU A 225 6.94 11.56 -6.13
CA GLU A 225 7.60 11.34 -7.41
C GLU A 225 6.92 10.22 -8.21
N HIS A 226 6.74 9.06 -7.58
CA HIS A 226 6.30 7.86 -8.29
C HIS A 226 4.79 7.69 -8.32
N VAL A 227 4.09 7.83 -7.20
CA VAL A 227 2.62 7.68 -7.16
C VAL A 227 1.94 8.76 -7.96
N VAL A 228 2.33 10.03 -7.79
CA VAL A 228 1.75 11.15 -8.55
C VAL A 228 1.88 10.89 -10.05
N ARG A 229 3.02 10.36 -10.51
CA ARG A 229 3.22 10.01 -11.91
C ARG A 229 2.40 8.79 -12.33
N ALA A 230 2.39 7.72 -11.52
CA ALA A 230 1.62 6.49 -11.81
C ALA A 230 0.11 6.75 -11.91
N ARG A 231 -0.40 7.77 -11.22
CA ARG A 231 -1.80 8.21 -11.29
C ARG A 231 -2.22 8.67 -12.69
N GLU A 232 -1.28 9.04 -13.55
CA GLU A 232 -1.52 9.42 -14.95
C GLU A 232 -1.57 8.22 -15.91
N ALA A 233 -1.61 6.97 -15.38
CA ALA A 233 -1.61 5.77 -16.21
C ALA A 233 -2.78 5.74 -17.21
N GLY A 234 -2.46 5.68 -18.49
CA GLY A 234 -3.40 5.44 -19.57
C GLY A 234 -3.60 3.94 -19.83
N LEU A 235 -2.58 3.11 -19.60
CA LEU A 235 -2.71 1.65 -19.64
C LEU A 235 -2.62 1.09 -18.22
N VAL A 236 -3.60 0.27 -17.84
CA VAL A 236 -3.63 -0.44 -16.56
C VAL A 236 -3.71 -1.94 -16.82
N SER A 237 -2.68 -2.67 -16.40
CA SER A 237 -2.73 -4.13 -16.36
C SER A 237 -3.05 -4.57 -14.94
N PHE A 238 -4.18 -5.24 -14.76
CA PHE A 238 -4.72 -5.50 -13.44
C PHE A 238 -5.20 -6.95 -13.30
N SER A 239 -4.60 -7.67 -12.37
CA SER A 239 -4.83 -9.10 -12.22
C SER A 239 -4.69 -9.57 -10.76
N GLY A 240 -5.01 -10.83 -10.49
CA GLY A 240 -4.85 -11.49 -9.20
C GLY A 240 -6.12 -12.16 -8.69
N LEU A 241 -6.02 -12.75 -7.49
CA LEU A 241 -7.08 -13.53 -6.84
C LEU A 241 -8.02 -12.69 -5.98
N LYS A 242 -7.59 -11.50 -5.54
CA LYS A 242 -8.35 -10.67 -4.58
C LYS A 242 -9.40 -9.84 -5.31
N LEU A 243 -10.65 -10.23 -5.18
CA LEU A 243 -11.80 -9.57 -5.83
C LEU A 243 -12.19 -8.21 -5.23
N ASP A 244 -11.73 -7.90 -4.03
CA ASP A 244 -11.84 -6.56 -3.42
C ASP A 244 -11.12 -5.48 -4.25
N LYS A 245 -10.07 -5.86 -4.96
CA LYS A 245 -9.36 -4.99 -5.91
C LYS A 245 -10.22 -4.49 -7.10
N LEU A 246 -11.38 -5.10 -7.36
CA LEU A 246 -12.35 -4.56 -8.36
C LEU A 246 -12.80 -3.15 -7.98
N SER A 247 -12.96 -2.87 -6.68
CA SER A 247 -13.34 -1.53 -6.22
C SER A 247 -12.22 -0.51 -6.45
N ASP A 248 -10.96 -0.92 -6.27
CA ASP A 248 -9.81 -0.05 -6.56
C ASP A 248 -9.73 0.24 -8.06
N LEU A 249 -9.85 -0.79 -8.91
CA LEU A 249 -9.84 -0.63 -10.37
C LEU A 249 -10.98 0.27 -10.84
N HIS A 250 -12.16 0.14 -10.23
CA HIS A 250 -13.31 1.01 -10.52
C HIS A 250 -13.01 2.47 -10.18
N GLY A 251 -12.42 2.76 -9.01
CA GLY A 251 -11.96 4.11 -8.65
C GLY A 251 -10.93 4.66 -9.65
N ILE A 252 -9.98 3.82 -10.09
CA ILE A 252 -8.96 4.19 -11.09
C ILE A 252 -9.63 4.58 -12.42
N VAL A 253 -10.64 3.84 -12.88
CA VAL A 253 -11.41 4.16 -14.10
C VAL A 253 -12.13 5.49 -13.97
N LYS A 254 -12.80 5.73 -12.82
CA LYS A 254 -13.55 6.97 -12.54
C LYS A 254 -12.70 8.23 -12.57
N ARG A 255 -11.41 8.13 -12.34
CA ARG A 255 -10.50 9.27 -12.51
C ARG A 255 -10.37 9.78 -13.95
N GLY A 256 -10.83 9.02 -14.95
CA GLY A 256 -10.85 9.44 -16.34
C GLY A 256 -9.47 9.56 -17.00
N ARG A 257 -8.46 8.85 -16.49
CA ARG A 257 -7.11 8.81 -17.08
C ARG A 257 -6.87 7.56 -17.91
N VAL A 258 -7.53 6.47 -17.57
CA VAL A 258 -7.36 5.15 -18.20
C VAL A 258 -7.94 5.15 -19.62
N GLU A 259 -7.19 4.60 -20.55
CA GLU A 259 -7.57 4.39 -21.95
C GLU A 259 -7.73 2.89 -22.24
N MET A 260 -6.96 2.04 -21.56
CA MET A 260 -6.95 0.59 -21.77
C MET A 260 -6.70 -0.17 -20.45
N ILE A 261 -7.43 -1.28 -20.29
CA ILE A 261 -7.26 -2.25 -19.21
C ILE A 261 -6.94 -3.62 -19.79
N LEU A 262 -5.90 -4.27 -19.26
CA LEU A 262 -5.59 -5.68 -19.48
C LEU A 262 -5.90 -6.44 -18.20
N SER A 263 -6.76 -7.46 -18.25
CA SER A 263 -7.20 -8.15 -17.03
C SER A 263 -6.72 -9.61 -16.96
N GLY A 264 -6.53 -10.14 -15.74
CA GLY A 264 -6.11 -11.53 -15.51
C GLY A 264 -6.61 -12.08 -14.16
N GLY A 265 -6.36 -13.37 -13.92
CA GLY A 265 -6.73 -14.06 -12.68
C GLY A 265 -8.23 -14.10 -12.40
N SER A 266 -8.63 -14.28 -11.15
CA SER A 266 -10.05 -14.32 -10.72
C SER A 266 -10.79 -13.02 -11.01
N LEU A 267 -10.08 -11.90 -11.06
CA LEU A 267 -10.64 -10.61 -11.44
C LEU A 267 -11.15 -10.62 -12.88
N ALA A 268 -10.38 -11.21 -13.82
CA ALA A 268 -10.83 -11.37 -15.20
C ALA A 268 -12.05 -12.33 -15.32
N MET A 269 -12.17 -13.32 -14.42
CA MET A 269 -13.34 -14.22 -14.38
C MET A 269 -14.61 -13.45 -14.00
N ALA A 270 -14.55 -12.59 -12.99
CA ALA A 270 -15.69 -11.73 -12.63
C ALA A 270 -16.10 -10.81 -13.77
N LEU A 271 -15.13 -10.19 -14.48
CA LEU A 271 -15.39 -9.36 -15.65
C LEU A 271 -15.97 -10.14 -16.81
N ARG A 272 -15.44 -11.35 -17.11
CA ARG A 272 -15.96 -12.25 -18.18
C ARG A 272 -17.42 -12.64 -17.92
N LYS A 273 -17.75 -13.03 -16.67
CA LYS A 273 -19.13 -13.39 -16.30
C LYS A 273 -20.07 -12.20 -16.47
N ALA A 274 -19.66 -11.03 -15.96
CA ALA A 274 -20.43 -9.80 -16.08
C ALA A 274 -20.65 -9.40 -17.54
N GLU A 275 -19.60 -9.44 -18.38
CA GLU A 275 -19.70 -9.12 -19.81
C GLU A 275 -20.65 -10.07 -20.55
N GLY A 276 -20.56 -11.39 -20.29
CA GLY A 276 -21.47 -12.38 -20.85
C GLY A 276 -22.93 -12.07 -20.51
N GLU A 277 -23.24 -11.83 -19.24
CA GLU A 277 -24.58 -11.47 -18.79
C GLU A 277 -25.09 -10.15 -19.44
N MET A 278 -24.25 -9.14 -19.58
CA MET A 278 -24.60 -7.87 -20.24
C MET A 278 -24.94 -8.05 -21.72
N ARG A 279 -24.37 -9.06 -22.38
CA ARG A 279 -24.62 -9.41 -23.78
C ARG A 279 -25.75 -10.42 -23.96
N GLY A 280 -26.35 -10.92 -22.87
CA GLY A 280 -27.34 -12.00 -22.90
C GLY A 280 -26.75 -13.34 -23.36
N ALA A 281 -25.43 -13.53 -23.16
CA ALA A 281 -24.70 -14.75 -23.51
C ALA A 281 -24.24 -15.47 -22.25
N GLU A 282 -24.27 -16.79 -22.26
CA GLU A 282 -23.69 -17.58 -21.18
C GLU A 282 -22.16 -17.56 -21.29
N ALA A 283 -21.49 -17.06 -20.27
CA ALA A 283 -20.03 -17.07 -20.16
C ALA A 283 -19.63 -17.90 -18.93
N SER A 284 -19.21 -19.14 -19.18
CA SER A 284 -18.71 -20.02 -18.12
C SER A 284 -17.39 -19.49 -17.56
N ILE A 285 -17.28 -19.48 -16.23
CA ILE A 285 -16.04 -19.27 -15.48
C ILE A 285 -15.61 -20.57 -14.76
N GLY A 286 -16.21 -21.69 -15.14
CA GLY A 286 -15.89 -23.02 -14.67
C GLY A 286 -16.19 -23.21 -13.17
N ALA A 287 -15.40 -24.00 -12.51
CA ALA A 287 -15.56 -24.28 -11.09
C ALA A 287 -15.38 -23.05 -10.18
N ALA A 288 -14.99 -21.88 -10.71
CA ALA A 288 -14.93 -20.64 -9.95
C ALA A 288 -16.32 -20.09 -9.57
N GLU A 289 -17.41 -20.59 -10.13
CA GLU A 289 -18.81 -20.25 -9.75
C GLU A 289 -19.48 -21.35 -8.91
N ASP A 290 -18.81 -22.45 -8.61
CA ASP A 290 -19.37 -23.55 -7.81
C ASP A 290 -19.43 -23.14 -6.32
N LEU A 291 -20.64 -23.07 -5.77
CA LEU A 291 -20.90 -22.75 -4.36
C LEU A 291 -20.22 -23.70 -3.37
N LYS A 292 -19.93 -24.95 -3.76
CA LYS A 292 -19.17 -25.90 -2.92
C LYS A 292 -17.74 -25.42 -2.68
N ARG A 293 -17.25 -24.49 -3.47
CA ARG A 293 -15.90 -23.92 -3.39
C ARG A 293 -15.89 -22.49 -2.84
N ALA A 294 -16.96 -22.06 -2.18
CA ALA A 294 -17.12 -20.68 -1.68
C ALA A 294 -15.99 -20.21 -0.74
N GLU A 295 -15.36 -21.14 -0.03
CA GLU A 295 -14.20 -20.86 0.87
C GLU A 295 -12.87 -20.74 0.12
N GLU A 296 -12.82 -21.11 -1.17
CA GLU A 296 -11.59 -21.04 -1.95
C GLU A 296 -11.35 -19.63 -2.49
N LYS A 297 -10.06 -19.24 -2.56
CA LYS A 297 -9.65 -17.93 -3.10
C LYS A 297 -10.00 -17.73 -4.58
N THR A 298 -10.24 -18.81 -5.31
CA THR A 298 -10.61 -18.81 -6.73
C THR A 298 -12.10 -18.63 -6.97
N TYR A 299 -12.93 -18.82 -5.94
CA TYR A 299 -14.36 -18.62 -6.04
C TYR A 299 -14.73 -17.16 -6.36
N VAL A 300 -15.67 -16.98 -7.27
CA VAL A 300 -16.16 -15.66 -7.73
C VAL A 300 -17.61 -15.48 -7.26
N PRO A 301 -17.83 -14.79 -6.14
CA PRO A 301 -19.17 -14.56 -5.62
C PRO A 301 -19.98 -13.60 -6.50
N ARG A 302 -21.30 -13.69 -6.42
CA ARG A 302 -22.22 -12.85 -7.19
C ARG A 302 -21.95 -11.36 -7.04
N GLU A 303 -21.61 -10.91 -5.86
CA GLU A 303 -21.25 -9.52 -5.55
C GLU A 303 -20.03 -9.04 -6.36
N ALA A 304 -19.05 -9.92 -6.63
CA ALA A 304 -17.90 -9.57 -7.45
C ALA A 304 -18.30 -9.41 -8.94
N VAL A 305 -19.23 -10.23 -9.43
CA VAL A 305 -19.79 -10.10 -10.78
C VAL A 305 -20.56 -8.78 -10.92
N GLU A 306 -21.33 -8.39 -9.92
CA GLU A 306 -22.05 -7.12 -9.93
C GLU A 306 -21.12 -5.88 -9.88
N ARG A 307 -20.04 -5.97 -9.11
CA ARG A 307 -18.99 -4.94 -9.13
C ARG A 307 -18.31 -4.84 -10.48
N ALA A 308 -18.01 -6.00 -11.08
CA ALA A 308 -17.42 -6.09 -12.41
C ALA A 308 -18.35 -5.50 -13.49
N ARG A 309 -19.68 -5.74 -13.39
CA ARG A 309 -20.68 -5.13 -14.28
C ARG A 309 -20.62 -3.60 -14.23
N ARG A 310 -20.68 -3.02 -13.03
CA ARG A 310 -20.59 -1.55 -12.85
C ARG A 310 -19.30 -0.99 -13.41
N LEU A 311 -18.18 -1.66 -13.19
CA LEU A 311 -16.89 -1.26 -13.77
C LEU A 311 -16.94 -1.27 -15.31
N LEU A 312 -17.54 -2.30 -15.94
CA LEU A 312 -17.65 -2.39 -17.40
C LEU A 312 -18.58 -1.30 -17.97
N GLU A 313 -19.66 -0.97 -17.26
CA GLU A 313 -20.58 0.11 -17.63
C GLU A 313 -19.87 1.47 -17.60
N ASP A 314 -19.21 1.79 -16.51
CA ASP A 314 -18.44 3.04 -16.36
C ASP A 314 -17.26 3.10 -17.34
N ALA A 315 -16.57 1.97 -17.58
CA ALA A 315 -15.50 1.89 -18.58
C ALA A 315 -16.01 2.16 -20.00
N LYS A 316 -17.19 1.63 -20.34
CA LYS A 316 -17.84 1.88 -21.64
C LYS A 316 -18.22 3.36 -21.80
N GLU A 317 -18.80 3.96 -20.76
CA GLU A 317 -19.16 5.39 -20.76
C GLU A 317 -17.91 6.27 -20.89
N ALA A 318 -16.83 5.92 -20.18
CA ALA A 318 -15.54 6.61 -20.22
C ALA A 318 -14.71 6.27 -21.50
N ARG A 319 -15.20 5.42 -22.39
CA ARG A 319 -14.52 4.93 -23.61
C ARG A 319 -13.20 4.21 -23.32
N VAL A 320 -13.12 3.55 -22.17
CA VAL A 320 -11.98 2.70 -21.79
C VAL A 320 -12.09 1.33 -22.46
N ARG A 321 -11.04 0.90 -23.14
CA ARG A 321 -10.99 -0.44 -23.75
C ARG A 321 -10.62 -1.47 -22.67
N VAL A 322 -11.54 -2.35 -22.34
CA VAL A 322 -11.29 -3.46 -21.41
C VAL A 322 -11.02 -4.73 -22.22
N LEU A 323 -9.82 -5.28 -22.10
CA LEU A 323 -9.41 -6.52 -22.76
C LEU A 323 -9.49 -7.68 -21.77
N LEU A 324 -10.34 -8.64 -22.07
CA LEU A 324 -10.50 -9.89 -21.34
C LEU A 324 -9.70 -11.02 -22.01
N PRO A 325 -9.28 -12.05 -21.24
CA PRO A 325 -8.64 -13.21 -21.81
C PRO A 325 -9.54 -13.92 -22.82
N VAL A 326 -8.97 -14.35 -23.96
CA VAL A 326 -9.65 -15.08 -25.03
C VAL A 326 -9.35 -16.58 -25.03
N ASP A 327 -8.35 -16.99 -24.25
CA ASP A 327 -8.01 -18.38 -23.97
C ASP A 327 -7.31 -18.51 -22.60
N PHE A 328 -7.33 -19.70 -22.05
CA PHE A 328 -6.91 -20.01 -20.69
C PHE A 328 -6.04 -21.26 -20.66
N VAL A 329 -5.16 -21.35 -19.66
CA VAL A 329 -4.54 -22.60 -19.23
C VAL A 329 -5.35 -23.11 -18.04
N LEU A 330 -5.94 -24.29 -18.18
CA LEU A 330 -6.79 -24.89 -17.16
C LEU A 330 -5.94 -25.65 -16.13
N ASP A 331 -6.56 -26.06 -15.02
CA ASP A 331 -5.94 -26.79 -13.91
C ASP A 331 -5.38 -28.18 -14.29
N ASP A 332 -5.74 -28.71 -15.46
CA ASP A 332 -5.12 -29.93 -16.05
C ASP A 332 -3.99 -29.60 -17.06
N GLY A 333 -3.60 -28.34 -17.16
CA GLY A 333 -2.55 -27.85 -18.07
C GLY A 333 -3.01 -27.65 -19.53
N LYS A 334 -4.24 -28.01 -19.88
CA LYS A 334 -4.75 -27.82 -21.25
C LYS A 334 -5.08 -26.37 -21.53
N VAL A 335 -4.90 -25.99 -22.81
CA VAL A 335 -5.29 -24.68 -23.31
C VAL A 335 -6.68 -24.75 -23.92
N SER A 336 -7.59 -23.87 -23.48
CA SER A 336 -8.96 -23.80 -23.99
C SER A 336 -9.44 -22.37 -24.10
N ALA A 337 -10.31 -22.08 -25.08
CA ALA A 337 -11.03 -20.81 -25.15
C ALA A 337 -12.25 -20.78 -24.22
N GLU A 338 -12.78 -21.96 -23.87
CA GLU A 338 -13.88 -22.12 -22.92
C GLU A 338 -13.37 -22.78 -21.65
N ILE A 339 -14.01 -22.47 -20.52
CA ILE A 339 -13.70 -23.07 -19.22
C ILE A 339 -14.83 -24.04 -18.88
N PRO A 340 -14.58 -25.37 -18.90
CA PRO A 340 -15.58 -26.36 -18.50
C PRO A 340 -16.02 -26.17 -17.04
N ALA A 341 -17.26 -26.56 -16.72
CA ALA A 341 -17.87 -26.32 -15.41
C ALA A 341 -17.08 -26.93 -14.22
N ASP A 342 -16.35 -28.03 -14.47
CA ASP A 342 -15.55 -28.76 -13.49
C ASP A 342 -14.08 -28.31 -13.45
N ARG A 343 -13.68 -27.31 -14.23
CA ARG A 343 -12.29 -26.85 -14.36
C ARG A 343 -12.07 -25.44 -13.82
N LEU A 344 -10.83 -25.17 -13.43
CA LEU A 344 -10.38 -23.83 -13.05
C LEU A 344 -9.43 -23.26 -14.08
N GLN A 345 -9.54 -21.96 -14.29
CA GLN A 345 -8.52 -21.18 -14.96
C GLN A 345 -7.32 -20.98 -14.03
N CYS A 346 -6.12 -21.35 -14.47
CA CYS A 346 -4.87 -21.22 -13.70
C CYS A 346 -3.90 -20.20 -14.31
N ASP A 347 -4.02 -19.90 -15.63
CA ASP A 347 -3.25 -18.84 -16.30
C ASP A 347 -3.99 -18.38 -17.56
N VAL A 348 -3.58 -17.27 -18.15
CA VAL A 348 -4.02 -16.83 -19.47
C VAL A 348 -3.32 -17.63 -20.56
N GLY A 349 -4.05 -17.97 -21.61
CA GLY A 349 -3.54 -18.79 -22.72
C GLY A 349 -2.62 -18.03 -23.69
N PRO A 350 -2.00 -18.74 -24.63
CA PRO A 350 -1.03 -18.17 -25.57
C PRO A 350 -1.63 -17.14 -26.55
N LYS A 351 -2.91 -17.26 -26.92
CA LYS A 351 -3.59 -16.25 -27.77
C LYS A 351 -3.78 -14.96 -26.99
N THR A 352 -4.19 -15.03 -25.72
CA THR A 352 -4.33 -13.88 -24.82
C THR A 352 -3.00 -13.16 -24.62
N ARG A 353 -1.91 -13.92 -24.40
CA ARG A 353 -0.55 -13.35 -24.23
C ARG A 353 -0.13 -12.52 -25.44
N LYS A 354 -0.36 -13.06 -26.67
CA LYS A 354 -0.07 -12.36 -27.93
C LYS A 354 -0.95 -11.13 -28.12
N LEU A 355 -2.25 -11.27 -27.83
CA LEU A 355 -3.21 -10.17 -27.91
C LEU A 355 -2.81 -9.01 -27.00
N TYR A 356 -2.53 -9.28 -25.73
CA TYR A 356 -2.17 -8.25 -24.75
C TYR A 356 -0.88 -7.53 -25.11
N ASP A 357 0.12 -8.26 -25.58
CA ASP A 357 1.38 -7.65 -26.02
C ASP A 357 1.18 -6.76 -27.26
N ALA A 358 0.44 -7.24 -28.26
CA ALA A 358 0.16 -6.47 -29.48
C ALA A 358 -0.66 -5.20 -29.19
N GLU A 359 -1.71 -5.30 -28.37
CA GLU A 359 -2.58 -4.18 -28.03
C GLU A 359 -1.89 -3.15 -27.15
N ALA A 360 -1.09 -3.59 -26.18
CA ALA A 360 -0.31 -2.68 -25.33
C ALA A 360 0.71 -1.87 -26.14
N LEU A 361 1.41 -2.51 -27.08
CA LEU A 361 2.37 -1.83 -27.94
C LEU A 361 1.70 -0.93 -29.01
N ALA A 362 0.54 -1.32 -29.51
CA ALA A 362 -0.26 -0.46 -30.39
C ALA A 362 -0.74 0.78 -29.64
N TRP A 363 -1.24 0.61 -28.39
CA TRP A 363 -1.59 1.71 -27.51
C TRP A 363 -0.39 2.64 -27.28
N ALA A 364 0.77 2.09 -26.95
CA ALA A 364 1.98 2.89 -26.70
C ALA A 364 2.39 3.75 -27.91
N LYS A 365 2.13 3.31 -29.14
CA LYS A 365 2.39 4.11 -30.36
C LYS A 365 1.38 5.23 -30.54
N GLY A 366 0.11 4.99 -30.24
CA GLY A 366 -1.01 5.92 -30.48
C GLY A 366 -1.27 6.93 -29.37
N THR A 367 -0.91 6.61 -28.12
CA THR A 367 -1.25 7.45 -26.97
C THR A 367 -0.30 8.62 -26.77
N LYS A 368 -0.86 9.73 -26.28
CA LYS A 368 -0.09 10.84 -25.68
C LYS A 368 0.26 10.57 -24.20
N ARG A 369 -0.44 9.66 -23.55
CA ARG A 369 -0.25 9.27 -22.13
C ARG A 369 0.78 8.16 -22.04
N LYS A 370 2.04 8.50 -21.94
CA LYS A 370 3.16 7.55 -21.86
C LYS A 370 3.36 7.01 -20.45
N VAL A 371 2.29 6.57 -19.77
CA VAL A 371 2.34 5.99 -18.42
C VAL A 371 1.50 4.72 -18.38
N ALA A 372 2.08 3.64 -17.88
CA ALA A 372 1.43 2.35 -17.65
C ALA A 372 1.58 1.92 -16.19
N PHE A 373 0.55 1.28 -15.65
CA PHE A 373 0.57 0.70 -14.32
C PHE A 373 0.18 -0.78 -14.37
N HIS A 374 0.96 -1.62 -13.69
CA HIS A 374 0.68 -3.06 -13.57
C HIS A 374 0.52 -3.45 -12.10
N ASN A 375 -0.49 -4.28 -11.79
CA ASN A 375 -0.68 -4.85 -10.45
C ASN A 375 -1.11 -6.31 -10.53
N GLY A 376 -0.40 -7.17 -9.80
CA GLY A 376 -0.70 -8.60 -9.64
C GLY A 376 0.02 -9.49 -10.65
N VAL A 377 -0.48 -10.72 -10.80
CA VAL A 377 0.07 -11.77 -11.66
C VAL A 377 -1.03 -12.40 -12.50
N MET A 378 -0.71 -12.84 -13.72
CA MET A 378 -1.70 -13.35 -14.67
C MET A 378 -2.17 -14.77 -14.37
N GLY A 379 -1.32 -15.58 -13.73
CA GLY A 379 -1.58 -16.97 -13.38
C GLY A 379 -0.89 -17.38 -12.08
N LYS A 380 -0.93 -18.68 -11.74
CA LYS A 380 -0.23 -19.28 -10.60
C LYS A 380 1.27 -19.38 -10.90
N PHE A 381 1.96 -18.24 -10.94
CA PHE A 381 3.32 -18.10 -11.49
C PHE A 381 4.40 -18.84 -10.68
N GLU A 382 4.09 -19.31 -9.50
CA GLU A 382 4.96 -20.18 -8.70
C GLU A 382 5.15 -21.54 -9.37
N ASP A 383 4.11 -22.05 -10.05
CA ASP A 383 4.15 -23.26 -10.86
C ASP A 383 4.52 -22.92 -12.31
N LYS A 384 5.56 -23.56 -12.83
CA LYS A 384 6.06 -23.35 -14.20
C LYS A 384 4.99 -23.60 -15.27
N THR A 385 4.04 -24.52 -15.01
CA THR A 385 2.93 -24.83 -15.93
C THR A 385 2.03 -23.61 -16.15
N TYR A 386 1.87 -22.76 -15.15
CA TYR A 386 0.95 -21.65 -15.11
C TYR A 386 1.63 -20.28 -15.02
N ALA A 387 2.92 -20.23 -15.32
CA ALA A 387 3.72 -19.01 -15.21
C ALA A 387 3.75 -18.17 -16.50
N GLY A 388 3.33 -18.75 -17.63
CA GLY A 388 3.58 -18.17 -18.95
C GLY A 388 2.87 -16.85 -19.19
N GLY A 389 1.69 -16.62 -18.59
CA GLY A 389 0.99 -15.33 -18.65
C GLY A 389 1.73 -14.24 -17.89
N THR A 390 2.23 -14.57 -16.69
CA THR A 390 3.01 -13.65 -15.88
C THR A 390 4.36 -13.32 -16.54
N GLU A 391 5.04 -14.32 -17.09
CA GLU A 391 6.27 -14.10 -17.87
C GLU A 391 6.01 -13.21 -19.10
N ALA A 392 4.91 -13.43 -19.82
CA ALA A 392 4.56 -12.64 -20.97
C ALA A 392 4.28 -11.17 -20.63
N ILE A 393 3.53 -10.90 -19.54
CA ILE A 393 3.25 -9.52 -19.15
C ILE A 393 4.53 -8.79 -18.69
N VAL A 394 5.44 -9.44 -17.98
CA VAL A 394 6.74 -8.85 -17.61
C VAL A 394 7.53 -8.46 -18.86
N ARG A 395 7.57 -9.32 -19.89
CA ARG A 395 8.20 -8.97 -21.19
C ARG A 395 7.51 -7.78 -21.86
N THR A 396 6.17 -7.73 -21.82
CA THR A 396 5.41 -6.59 -22.37
C THR A 396 5.73 -5.29 -21.63
N LEU A 397 5.80 -5.30 -20.30
CA LEU A 397 6.18 -4.13 -19.50
C LEU A 397 7.57 -3.61 -19.88
N LYS A 398 8.56 -4.49 -20.04
CA LYS A 398 9.89 -4.14 -20.52
C LYS A 398 9.86 -3.51 -21.92
N ARG A 399 9.06 -4.04 -22.85
CA ARG A 399 8.91 -3.48 -24.19
C ARG A 399 8.21 -2.12 -24.19
N LEU A 400 7.25 -1.90 -23.29
CA LEU A 400 6.63 -0.60 -23.09
C LEU A 400 7.65 0.43 -22.59
N GLN A 401 8.47 0.06 -21.60
CA GLN A 401 9.56 0.92 -21.12
C GLN A 401 10.53 1.28 -22.24
N ALA A 402 10.94 0.31 -23.04
CA ALA A 402 11.81 0.54 -24.20
C ALA A 402 11.15 1.42 -25.29
N ALA A 403 9.82 1.44 -25.37
CA ALA A 403 9.04 2.32 -26.24
C ALA A 403 8.78 3.72 -25.65
N GLY A 404 9.44 4.08 -24.56
CA GLY A 404 9.36 5.40 -23.90
C GLY A 404 8.11 5.59 -23.02
N VAL A 405 7.45 4.49 -22.61
CA VAL A 405 6.36 4.54 -21.64
C VAL A 405 6.95 4.43 -20.24
N ALA A 406 6.59 5.32 -19.33
CA ALA A 406 6.91 5.18 -17.91
C ALA A 406 6.08 4.04 -17.32
N VAL A 407 6.71 2.98 -16.87
CA VAL A 407 6.06 1.76 -16.38
C VAL A 407 6.21 1.66 -14.88
N TYR A 408 5.08 1.52 -14.19
CA TYR A 408 5.00 1.38 -12.74
C TYR A 408 4.42 0.01 -12.37
N VAL A 409 5.02 -0.67 -11.42
CA VAL A 409 4.57 -1.99 -10.95
C VAL A 409 4.19 -1.90 -9.48
N GLY A 410 2.96 -2.29 -9.12
CA GLY A 410 2.42 -2.28 -7.77
C GLY A 410 2.21 -3.68 -7.19
N GLY A 411 2.35 -3.77 -5.88
CA GLY A 411 2.07 -4.99 -5.12
C GLY A 411 3.23 -5.99 -5.07
N GLY A 412 3.30 -6.72 -3.95
CA GLY A 412 4.36 -7.71 -3.71
C GLY A 412 4.44 -8.80 -4.78
N GLU A 413 3.28 -9.31 -5.24
CA GLU A 413 3.23 -10.33 -6.31
C GLU A 413 3.77 -9.79 -7.64
N GLY A 414 3.40 -8.54 -8.02
CA GLY A 414 3.90 -7.92 -9.25
C GLY A 414 5.41 -7.68 -9.20
N ARG A 415 5.92 -7.22 -8.05
CA ARG A 415 7.35 -7.06 -7.82
C ARG A 415 8.09 -8.41 -7.87
N ALA A 416 7.60 -9.44 -7.19
CA ALA A 416 8.20 -10.78 -7.20
C ALA A 416 8.22 -11.40 -8.61
N ALA A 417 7.16 -11.18 -9.40
CA ALA A 417 7.12 -11.60 -10.80
C ALA A 417 8.18 -10.88 -11.64
N LEU A 418 8.34 -9.57 -11.43
CA LEU A 418 9.37 -8.76 -12.11
C LEU A 418 10.79 -9.23 -11.76
N GLU A 419 11.06 -9.52 -10.50
CA GLU A 419 12.37 -10.04 -10.04
C GLU A 419 12.65 -11.45 -10.58
N ARG A 420 11.61 -12.28 -10.76
CA ARG A 420 11.76 -13.66 -11.27
C ARG A 420 11.93 -13.73 -12.79
N TYR A 421 11.23 -12.91 -13.55
CA TYR A 421 11.16 -13.01 -15.03
C TYR A 421 11.75 -11.81 -15.76
N GLY A 422 12.26 -10.82 -15.05
CA GLY A 422 12.87 -9.61 -15.56
C GLY A 422 13.87 -9.04 -14.56
N LYS A 423 13.97 -7.71 -14.54
CA LYS A 423 14.79 -6.96 -13.60
C LYS A 423 14.01 -5.72 -13.13
N LEU A 424 14.28 -5.22 -11.94
CA LEU A 424 13.68 -3.97 -11.45
C LEU A 424 13.97 -2.79 -12.40
N SER A 425 15.14 -2.80 -13.05
CA SER A 425 15.55 -1.79 -14.06
C SER A 425 14.79 -1.90 -15.40
N ASP A 426 13.99 -2.94 -15.63
CA ASP A 426 13.15 -3.08 -16.83
C ASP A 426 11.87 -2.20 -16.78
N VAL A 427 11.63 -1.54 -15.65
CA VAL A 427 10.49 -0.63 -15.42
C VAL A 427 10.96 0.68 -14.78
N THR A 428 10.12 1.71 -14.82
CA THR A 428 10.44 3.01 -14.20
C THR A 428 10.52 2.89 -12.68
N HIS A 429 9.55 2.18 -12.07
CA HIS A 429 9.54 1.96 -10.62
C HIS A 429 8.70 0.76 -10.24
N ALA A 430 9.12 0.03 -9.19
CA ALA A 430 8.40 -1.07 -8.58
C ALA A 430 8.11 -0.77 -7.10
N PHE A 431 6.87 -0.44 -6.80
CA PHE A 431 6.42 -0.05 -5.46
C PHE A 431 6.53 -1.20 -4.45
N THR A 432 6.82 -0.84 -3.20
CA THR A 432 6.88 -1.78 -2.07
C THR A 432 5.52 -2.00 -1.40
N ALA A 433 4.58 -1.05 -1.54
CA ALA A 433 3.30 -0.98 -0.81
C ALA A 433 2.09 -1.08 -1.75
N GLY A 434 1.69 -2.30 -2.13
CA GLY A 434 0.63 -2.52 -3.12
C GLY A 434 -0.73 -1.90 -2.77
N GLY A 435 -1.24 -2.13 -1.56
CA GLY A 435 -2.56 -1.64 -1.14
C GLY A 435 -2.64 -0.12 -1.06
N THR A 436 -1.60 0.52 -0.54
CA THR A 436 -1.51 1.99 -0.45
C THR A 436 -1.51 2.62 -1.82
N ILE A 437 -0.73 2.06 -2.75
CA ILE A 437 -0.62 2.57 -4.12
C ILE A 437 -1.98 2.50 -4.82
N LEU A 438 -2.70 1.37 -4.70
CA LEU A 438 -4.04 1.23 -5.28
C LEU A 438 -5.03 2.26 -4.72
N LYS A 439 -5.01 2.51 -3.42
CA LYS A 439 -5.82 3.57 -2.80
C LYS A 439 -5.52 4.94 -3.42
N CYS A 440 -4.24 5.29 -3.57
CA CYS A 440 -3.84 6.55 -4.20
C CYS A 440 -4.31 6.65 -5.67
N LEU A 441 -4.17 5.57 -6.43
CA LEU A 441 -4.60 5.54 -7.83
C LEU A 441 -6.13 5.66 -7.95
N ALA A 442 -6.87 5.17 -6.95
CA ALA A 442 -8.33 5.24 -6.88
C ALA A 442 -8.87 6.50 -6.17
N ASP A 443 -8.04 7.50 -5.91
CA ASP A 443 -8.39 8.72 -5.16
C ASP A 443 -8.97 8.46 -3.75
N GLN A 444 -8.63 7.32 -3.16
CA GLN A 444 -9.00 7.02 -1.78
C GLN A 444 -8.04 7.73 -0.82
N PRO A 445 -8.52 8.33 0.26
CA PRO A 445 -7.68 9.03 1.21
C PRO A 445 -6.75 8.07 1.95
N LEU A 446 -5.54 8.53 2.23
CA LEU A 446 -4.59 7.85 3.10
C LEU A 446 -4.61 8.48 4.48
N PRO A 447 -5.01 7.77 5.54
CA PRO A 447 -5.14 8.34 6.88
C PRO A 447 -3.90 9.10 7.37
N PHE A 448 -2.69 8.60 7.11
CA PHE A 448 -1.47 9.30 7.51
C PHE A 448 -1.20 10.57 6.71
N VAL A 449 -1.53 10.60 5.41
CA VAL A 449 -1.42 11.81 4.58
C VAL A 449 -2.41 12.86 5.06
N GLU A 450 -3.64 12.45 5.38
CA GLU A 450 -4.67 13.35 5.92
C GLU A 450 -4.24 13.97 7.25
N ALA A 451 -3.71 13.14 8.16
CA ALA A 451 -3.27 13.60 9.47
C ALA A 451 -2.07 14.57 9.37
N LEU A 452 -1.07 14.26 8.55
CA LEU A 452 0.09 15.13 8.34
C LEU A 452 -0.31 16.43 7.63
N ALA A 453 -1.17 16.36 6.62
CA ALA A 453 -1.65 17.54 5.91
C ALA A 453 -2.50 18.46 6.80
N GLU A 454 -3.32 17.89 7.70
CA GLU A 454 -4.09 18.66 8.69
C GLU A 454 -3.16 19.38 9.68
N GLN A 455 -2.15 18.66 10.21
CA GLN A 455 -1.16 19.23 11.14
C GLN A 455 -0.29 20.32 10.48
N SER A 456 -0.14 20.28 9.15
CA SER A 456 0.65 21.26 8.40
C SER A 456 -0.17 22.47 7.93
N LYS A 457 -1.45 22.59 8.29
CA LYS A 457 -2.25 23.78 8.02
C LYS A 457 -1.75 24.97 8.86
N PRO A 458 -1.71 26.17 8.29
CA PRO A 458 -1.50 27.38 9.08
C PRO A 458 -2.54 27.50 10.21
N ALA A 459 -2.10 27.97 11.37
CA ALA A 459 -2.95 28.19 12.55
C ALA A 459 -3.99 29.27 12.30
#